data_7d33b27d6e5155c9895fbd5da51de003
#
_entry.id   7d33b27d6e5155c9895fbd5da51de003
#
_cell.length_a   1.000
_cell.length_b   1.000
_cell.length_c   1.000
_cell.angle_alpha   90.00
_cell.angle_beta   90.00
_cell.angle_gamma   90.00
#
_symmetry.space_group_name_H-M   'P 1'
#
loop_
_entity.id
_entity.type
_entity.pdbx_description
1 polymer ?
#
loop_
_entity_poly.entity_id
_entity_poly.type
_entity_poly.pdbx_seq_one_letter_code
_entity_poly.pdbx_strand_id
1 'polypeptide(L)'
;AQYKQAGLSSDVGTLKKQIAPLQQRIFNQELTYNQAFDLRYTTDKGWQDVALWQTATWEELEAEHHINEEAQHRVVGLVIETRPERITPQHAYILRRLGCTKVQMGIQSLNEQIREQNDRHTATAQIQSAFETLRLFGFKTHIHAMVNLLGATPELDKQDYLRLVNDKPFQPDEIKLYPCVLVD
;
A
#
# COMPACT_ATOMS: atom_id res chain seq x y z
N ALA A 1 -1.78 27.86 1.87
CA ALA A 1 -2.70 28.75 2.59
C ALA A 1 -3.47 27.99 3.67
N GLN A 2 -4.15 26.90 3.36
CA GLN A 2 -4.98 26.07 4.26
C GLN A 2 -4.22 25.53 5.48
N TYR A 3 -3.01 24.97 5.27
CA TYR A 3 -2.18 24.46 6.38
C TYR A 3 -1.82 25.54 7.39
N LYS A 4 -1.57 26.77 6.93
CA LYS A 4 -1.32 27.91 7.84
C LYS A 4 -2.57 28.33 8.61
N GLN A 5 -3.76 28.25 8.00
CA GLN A 5 -5.03 28.50 8.67
C GLN A 5 -5.32 27.48 9.78
N ALA A 6 -4.93 26.21 9.58
CA ALA A 6 -5.03 25.16 10.59
C ALA A 6 -3.94 25.24 11.69
N GLY A 7 -3.07 26.29 11.67
CA GLY A 7 -1.98 26.41 12.63
C GLY A 7 -0.82 25.44 12.41
N LEU A 8 -0.80 24.72 11.26
CA LEU A 8 0.25 23.78 10.93
C LEU A 8 1.47 24.50 10.35
N SER A 9 2.65 24.19 10.85
CA SER A 9 3.91 24.75 10.38
C SER A 9 4.46 23.91 9.22
N SER A 10 4.92 24.58 8.18
CA SER A 10 5.74 23.97 7.11
C SER A 10 7.24 24.18 7.34
N ASP A 11 7.62 24.89 8.42
CA ASP A 11 9.02 25.08 8.78
C ASP A 11 9.64 23.80 9.32
N VAL A 12 10.68 23.33 8.64
CA VAL A 12 11.37 22.06 8.97
C VAL A 12 11.95 22.07 10.39
N GLY A 13 12.43 23.22 10.85
CA GLY A 13 12.98 23.35 12.20
C GLY A 13 11.91 23.16 13.28
N THR A 14 10.74 23.76 13.09
CA THR A 14 9.58 23.61 13.96
C THR A 14 9.06 22.17 13.95
N LEU A 15 8.93 21.55 12.77
CA LEU A 15 8.49 20.16 12.64
C LEU A 15 9.45 19.20 13.34
N LYS A 16 10.77 19.36 13.17
CA LYS A 16 11.77 18.54 13.87
C LYS A 16 11.63 18.65 15.39
N LYS A 17 11.42 19.85 15.93
CA LYS A 17 11.23 20.05 17.38
C LYS A 17 9.96 19.38 17.90
N GLN A 18 8.89 19.36 17.12
CA GLN A 18 7.64 18.69 17.48
C GLN A 18 7.75 17.17 17.42
N ILE A 19 8.54 16.62 16.50
CA ILE A 19 8.69 15.18 16.28
C ILE A 19 9.74 14.56 17.21
N ALA A 20 10.78 15.30 17.58
CA ALA A 20 11.90 14.80 18.39
C ALA A 20 11.48 14.06 19.68
N PRO A 21 10.49 14.52 20.46
CA PRO A 21 10.04 13.78 21.65
C PRO A 21 9.43 12.40 21.31
N LEU A 22 8.70 12.31 20.20
CA LEU A 22 8.11 11.04 19.74
C LEU A 22 9.19 10.09 19.23
N GLN A 23 10.19 10.60 18.50
CA GLN A 23 11.34 9.81 18.05
C GLN A 23 12.11 9.22 19.23
N GLN A 24 12.31 10.02 20.29
CA GLN A 24 12.99 9.52 21.50
C GLN A 24 12.19 8.40 22.18
N ARG A 25 10.87 8.51 22.23
CA ARG A 25 10.00 7.48 22.80
C ARG A 25 9.99 6.19 21.94
N ILE A 26 10.07 6.30 20.61
CA ILE A 26 10.25 5.15 19.74
C ILE A 26 11.60 4.49 19.99
N PHE A 27 12.67 5.28 20.06
CA PHE A 27 14.02 4.78 20.34
C PHE A 27 14.10 4.04 21.69
N ASN A 28 13.42 4.57 22.71
CA ASN A 28 13.32 3.96 24.04
C ASN A 28 12.35 2.75 24.09
N GLN A 29 11.75 2.34 22.95
CA GLN A 29 10.74 1.28 22.87
C GLN A 29 9.47 1.54 23.70
N GLU A 30 9.19 2.79 24.06
CA GLU A 30 7.96 3.20 24.77
C GLU A 30 6.76 3.31 23.83
N LEU A 31 7.01 3.53 22.52
CA LEU A 31 6.01 3.63 21.47
C LEU A 31 6.44 2.85 20.23
N THR A 32 5.48 2.24 19.56
CA THR A 32 5.67 1.82 18.16
C THR A 32 5.60 3.04 17.23
N TYR A 33 6.12 2.90 16.00
CA TYR A 33 6.00 3.95 14.99
C TYR A 33 4.54 4.34 14.73
N ASN A 34 3.63 3.36 14.63
CA ASN A 34 2.20 3.62 14.40
C ASN A 34 1.56 4.40 15.56
N GLN A 35 1.87 4.05 16.80
CA GLN A 35 1.39 4.80 17.97
C GLN A 35 1.90 6.24 17.98
N ALA A 36 3.17 6.45 17.61
CA ALA A 36 3.72 7.80 17.49
C ALA A 36 3.06 8.60 16.35
N PHE A 37 2.78 7.94 15.23
CA PHE A 37 2.04 8.53 14.11
C PHE A 37 0.63 8.95 14.54
N ASP A 38 -0.10 8.08 15.22
CA ASP A 38 -1.45 8.37 15.71
C ASP A 38 -1.45 9.55 16.68
N LEU A 39 -0.53 9.57 17.64
CA LEU A 39 -0.36 10.70 18.55
C LEU A 39 -0.06 12.03 17.84
N ARG A 40 0.65 11.98 16.72
CA ARG A 40 1.04 13.18 15.98
C ARG A 40 -0.06 13.71 15.06
N TYR A 41 -0.82 12.83 14.43
CA TYR A 41 -1.69 13.18 13.30
C TYR A 41 -3.17 12.96 13.56
N THR A 42 -3.56 11.98 14.37
CA THR A 42 -4.98 11.69 14.62
C THR A 42 -5.55 12.46 15.80
N THR A 43 -4.72 12.87 16.77
CA THR A 43 -5.15 13.65 17.95
C THR A 43 -4.95 15.17 17.79
N ASP A 44 -4.15 15.60 16.82
CA ASP A 44 -3.91 17.01 16.56
C ASP A 44 -5.08 17.63 15.79
N LYS A 45 -5.75 18.60 16.41
CA LYS A 45 -6.93 19.24 15.83
C LYS A 45 -6.62 19.91 14.47
N GLY A 46 -5.43 20.48 14.30
CA GLY A 46 -5.04 21.13 13.03
C GLY A 46 -5.00 20.13 11.89
N TRP A 47 -4.54 18.89 12.11
CA TRP A 47 -4.56 17.83 11.12
C TRP A 47 -5.97 17.28 10.86
N GLN A 48 -6.80 17.18 11.90
CA GLN A 48 -8.21 16.81 11.74
C GLN A 48 -8.97 17.83 10.89
N ASP A 49 -8.76 19.13 11.12
CA ASP A 49 -9.36 20.20 10.33
C ASP A 49 -8.91 20.13 8.87
N VAL A 50 -7.61 19.88 8.60
CA VAL A 50 -7.10 19.68 7.23
C VAL A 50 -7.73 18.45 6.56
N ALA A 51 -7.89 17.36 7.29
CA ALA A 51 -8.53 16.15 6.75
C ALA A 51 -9.97 16.43 6.30
N LEU A 52 -10.74 17.24 7.05
CA LEU A 52 -12.09 17.63 6.66
C LEU A 52 -12.13 18.44 5.35
N TRP A 53 -11.10 19.25 5.07
CA TRP A 53 -11.01 20.00 3.82
C TRP A 53 -10.55 19.20 2.61
N GLN A 54 -10.03 18.00 2.85
CA GLN A 54 -9.53 17.07 1.82
C GLN A 54 -10.51 15.92 1.55
N THR A 55 -11.74 16.03 2.01
CA THR A 55 -12.81 15.08 1.73
C THR A 55 -13.58 15.48 0.48
N ALA A 56 -14.05 14.48 -0.24
CA ALA A 56 -14.98 14.64 -1.35
C ALA A 56 -16.11 13.61 -1.22
N THR A 57 -17.27 13.93 -1.74
CA THR A 57 -18.36 12.95 -1.88
C THR A 57 -18.08 12.01 -3.06
N TRP A 58 -18.82 10.92 -3.13
CA TRP A 58 -18.75 10.01 -4.28
C TRP A 58 -19.24 10.67 -5.56
N GLU A 59 -20.27 11.52 -5.46
CA GLU A 59 -20.85 12.27 -6.56
C GLU A 59 -19.85 13.28 -7.14
N GLU A 60 -19.12 13.98 -6.28
CA GLU A 60 -18.05 14.89 -6.71
C GLU A 60 -16.93 14.14 -7.43
N LEU A 61 -16.50 12.99 -6.91
CA LEU A 61 -15.47 12.18 -7.54
C LEU A 61 -15.92 11.65 -8.91
N GLU A 62 -17.16 11.15 -9.01
CA GLU A 62 -17.72 10.64 -10.27
C GLU A 62 -17.88 11.76 -11.31
N ALA A 63 -18.23 12.97 -10.89
CA ALA A 63 -18.25 14.15 -11.76
C ALA A 63 -16.85 14.49 -12.30
N GLU A 64 -15.82 14.44 -11.47
CA GLU A 64 -14.42 14.63 -11.89
C GLU A 64 -13.94 13.53 -12.86
N HIS A 65 -14.40 12.27 -12.70
CA HIS A 65 -14.13 11.22 -13.68
C HIS A 65 -14.70 11.55 -15.05
N HIS A 66 -15.94 12.05 -15.13
CA HIS A 66 -16.55 12.46 -16.39
C HIS A 66 -15.81 13.65 -17.02
N ILE A 67 -15.40 14.64 -16.22
CA ILE A 67 -14.58 15.76 -16.71
C ILE A 67 -13.25 15.22 -17.26
N ASN A 68 -12.62 14.26 -16.58
CA ASN A 68 -11.38 13.65 -17.03
C ASN A 68 -11.52 12.89 -18.36
N GLU A 69 -12.67 12.28 -18.64
CA GLU A 69 -12.93 11.55 -19.89
C GLU A 69 -12.85 12.46 -21.13
N GLU A 70 -13.27 13.73 -21.00
CA GLU A 70 -13.30 14.73 -22.06
C GLU A 70 -12.09 15.68 -22.05
N ALA A 71 -11.23 15.60 -21.03
CA ALA A 71 -10.11 16.50 -20.86
C ALA A 71 -9.03 16.29 -21.94
N GLN A 72 -8.38 17.37 -22.39
CA GLN A 72 -7.26 17.31 -23.32
C GLN A 72 -6.06 16.52 -22.75
N HIS A 73 -5.79 16.65 -21.45
CA HIS A 73 -4.79 15.89 -20.70
C HIS A 73 -5.50 15.10 -19.61
N ARG A 74 -5.45 13.77 -19.71
CA ARG A 74 -6.23 12.85 -18.87
C ARG A 74 -5.34 12.05 -17.95
N VAL A 75 -5.84 11.82 -16.74
CA VAL A 75 -5.35 10.73 -15.90
C VAL A 75 -5.89 9.44 -16.49
N VAL A 76 -5.02 8.62 -17.06
CA VAL A 76 -5.40 7.37 -17.76
C VAL A 76 -5.15 6.13 -16.92
N GLY A 77 -4.50 6.26 -15.79
CA GLY A 77 -4.22 5.15 -14.88
C GLY A 77 -4.01 5.61 -13.45
N LEU A 78 -4.70 4.98 -12.53
CA LEU A 78 -4.49 5.09 -11.09
C LEU A 78 -4.03 3.74 -10.56
N VAL A 79 -2.89 3.74 -9.89
CA VAL A 79 -2.30 2.54 -9.30
C VAL A 79 -2.38 2.64 -7.78
N ILE A 80 -2.94 1.63 -7.15
CA ILE A 80 -3.04 1.56 -5.69
C ILE A 80 -2.30 0.33 -5.20
N GLU A 81 -1.46 0.50 -4.19
CA GLU A 81 -0.75 -0.59 -3.53
C GLU A 81 -1.50 -1.04 -2.28
N THR A 82 -1.57 -2.34 -2.09
CA THR A 82 -2.19 -2.96 -0.91
C THR A 82 -1.58 -4.33 -0.63
N ARG A 83 -2.12 -5.00 0.37
CA ARG A 83 -1.73 -6.36 0.75
C ARG A 83 -2.81 -7.35 0.35
N PRO A 84 -2.47 -8.61 -0.02
CA PRO A 84 -3.45 -9.61 -0.48
C PRO A 84 -4.61 -9.81 0.51
N GLU A 85 -4.33 -9.85 1.81
CA GLU A 85 -5.35 -10.05 2.85
C GLU A 85 -6.35 -8.89 2.98
N ARG A 86 -6.10 -7.77 2.32
CA ARG A 86 -7.01 -6.62 2.26
C ARG A 86 -7.91 -6.64 1.03
N ILE A 87 -7.67 -7.53 0.07
CA ILE A 87 -8.49 -7.62 -1.15
C ILE A 87 -9.74 -8.44 -0.85
N THR A 88 -10.85 -7.76 -0.76
CA THR A 88 -12.20 -8.33 -0.70
C THR A 88 -13.03 -7.79 -1.85
N PRO A 89 -14.17 -8.41 -2.23
CA PRO A 89 -15.07 -7.86 -3.24
C PRO A 89 -15.50 -6.41 -2.93
N GLN A 90 -15.76 -6.09 -1.67
CA GLN A 90 -16.11 -4.73 -1.25
C GLN A 90 -14.96 -3.74 -1.49
N HIS A 91 -13.73 -4.10 -1.11
CA HIS A 91 -12.57 -3.26 -1.36
C HIS A 91 -12.30 -3.11 -2.87
N ALA A 92 -12.42 -4.19 -3.65
CA ALA A 92 -12.28 -4.13 -5.09
C ALA A 92 -13.33 -3.21 -5.74
N TYR A 93 -14.58 -3.24 -5.27
CA TYR A 93 -15.62 -2.31 -5.70
C TYR A 93 -15.26 -0.84 -5.39
N ILE A 94 -14.79 -0.56 -4.17
CA ILE A 94 -14.34 0.78 -3.79
C ILE A 94 -13.16 1.24 -4.66
N LEU A 95 -12.17 0.38 -4.89
CA LEU A 95 -11.04 0.70 -5.75
C LEU A 95 -11.49 1.05 -7.19
N ARG A 96 -12.50 0.35 -7.72
CA ARG A 96 -13.09 0.70 -9.02
C ARG A 96 -13.74 2.06 -9.02
N ARG A 97 -14.55 2.38 -8.01
CA ARG A 97 -15.18 3.71 -7.87
C ARG A 97 -14.15 4.82 -7.71
N LEU A 98 -12.99 4.56 -7.12
CA LEU A 98 -11.86 5.50 -7.05
C LEU A 98 -11.17 5.71 -8.41
N GLY A 99 -11.52 4.96 -9.46
CA GLY A 99 -10.87 5.04 -10.77
C GLY A 99 -9.59 4.20 -10.86
N CYS A 100 -9.33 3.31 -9.91
CA CYS A 100 -8.16 2.43 -9.93
C CYS A 100 -8.19 1.50 -11.14
N THR A 101 -7.08 1.43 -11.86
CA THR A 101 -6.90 0.59 -13.04
C THR A 101 -5.95 -0.57 -12.81
N LYS A 102 -5.00 -0.40 -11.90
CA LYS A 102 -3.99 -1.39 -11.55
C LYS A 102 -3.81 -1.47 -10.03
N VAL A 103 -3.76 -2.69 -9.51
CA VAL A 103 -3.50 -2.94 -8.08
C VAL A 103 -2.14 -3.59 -7.93
N GLN A 104 -1.29 -3.00 -7.07
CA GLN A 104 -0.02 -3.58 -6.65
C GLN A 104 -0.23 -4.36 -5.36
N MET A 105 0.27 -5.60 -5.33
CA MET A 105 0.21 -6.45 -4.14
C MET A 105 1.60 -6.86 -3.67
N GLY A 106 1.91 -6.56 -2.42
CA GLY A 106 3.14 -7.02 -1.77
C GLY A 106 2.97 -8.45 -1.25
N ILE A 107 3.19 -9.46 -2.10
CA ILE A 107 3.14 -10.88 -1.69
C ILE A 107 4.48 -11.39 -1.14
N GLN A 108 5.58 -10.81 -1.58
CA GLN A 108 6.97 -11.07 -1.25
C GLN A 108 7.44 -12.45 -1.71
N SER A 109 6.82 -13.54 -1.30
CA SER A 109 7.08 -14.93 -1.67
C SER A 109 5.80 -15.74 -1.71
N LEU A 110 5.70 -16.77 -2.56
CA LEU A 110 4.64 -17.77 -2.53
C LEU A 110 4.95 -18.92 -1.56
N ASN A 111 6.18 -19.01 -1.06
CA ASN A 111 6.57 -19.99 -0.05
C ASN A 111 6.09 -19.54 1.33
N GLU A 112 5.18 -20.30 1.92
CA GLU A 112 4.53 -19.94 3.19
C GLU A 112 5.52 -19.92 4.36
N GLN A 113 6.46 -20.87 4.42
CA GLN A 113 7.48 -20.91 5.47
C GLN A 113 8.41 -19.70 5.41
N ILE A 114 8.81 -19.28 4.19
CA ILE A 114 9.60 -18.07 4.00
C ILE A 114 8.82 -16.85 4.46
N ARG A 115 7.51 -16.75 4.09
CA ARG A 115 6.67 -15.64 4.55
C ARG A 115 6.58 -15.59 6.08
N GLU A 116 6.35 -16.70 6.73
CA GLU A 116 6.26 -16.77 8.20
C GLU A 116 7.56 -16.34 8.88
N GLN A 117 8.71 -16.80 8.39
CA GLN A 117 10.02 -16.41 8.92
C GLN A 117 10.31 -14.91 8.75
N ASN A 118 9.66 -14.25 7.81
CA ASN A 118 9.77 -12.81 7.54
C ASN A 118 8.58 -12.01 8.05
N ASP A 119 7.85 -12.53 9.03
CA ASP A 119 6.70 -11.87 9.69
C ASP A 119 5.57 -11.47 8.74
N ARG A 120 5.33 -12.31 7.71
CA ARG A 120 4.30 -12.12 6.69
C ARG A 120 3.28 -13.26 6.76
N HIS A 121 2.33 -13.15 7.65
CA HIS A 121 1.35 -14.19 7.99
C HIS A 121 0.16 -14.28 7.01
N THR A 122 0.41 -14.11 5.71
CA THR A 122 -0.62 -14.22 4.68
C THR A 122 -0.66 -15.63 4.12
N ALA A 123 -1.76 -16.35 4.26
CA ALA A 123 -1.92 -17.69 3.70
C ALA A 123 -1.91 -17.68 2.15
N THR A 124 -1.39 -18.73 1.55
CA THR A 124 -1.36 -18.87 0.07
C THR A 124 -2.77 -18.79 -0.54
N ALA A 125 -3.78 -19.35 0.13
CA ALA A 125 -5.17 -19.28 -0.30
C ALA A 125 -5.70 -17.83 -0.34
N GLN A 126 -5.29 -16.97 0.57
CA GLN A 126 -5.65 -15.55 0.56
C GLN A 126 -5.03 -14.83 -0.65
N ILE A 127 -3.78 -15.16 -0.99
CA ILE A 127 -3.13 -14.61 -2.19
C ILE A 127 -3.90 -15.04 -3.44
N GLN A 128 -4.27 -16.32 -3.56
CA GLN A 128 -5.08 -16.84 -4.69
C GLN A 128 -6.42 -16.12 -4.80
N SER A 129 -7.15 -15.99 -3.68
CA SER A 129 -8.44 -15.29 -3.64
C SER A 129 -8.30 -13.82 -4.04
N ALA A 130 -7.20 -13.16 -3.66
CA ALA A 130 -6.92 -11.78 -4.07
C ALA A 130 -6.73 -11.67 -5.59
N PHE A 131 -5.95 -12.55 -6.21
CA PHE A 131 -5.79 -12.59 -7.66
C PHE A 131 -7.12 -12.82 -8.39
N GLU A 132 -7.91 -13.79 -7.92
CA GLU A 132 -9.23 -14.08 -8.49
C GLU A 132 -10.14 -12.85 -8.41
N THR A 133 -10.25 -12.24 -7.24
CA THR A 133 -11.06 -11.03 -7.02
C THR A 133 -10.63 -9.90 -7.95
N LEU A 134 -9.34 -9.60 -8.02
CA LEU A 134 -8.86 -8.51 -8.88
C LEU A 134 -9.12 -8.77 -10.36
N ARG A 135 -9.00 -10.01 -10.83
CA ARG A 135 -9.33 -10.39 -12.23
C ARG A 135 -10.81 -10.25 -12.52
N LEU A 136 -11.68 -10.73 -11.62
CA LEU A 136 -13.13 -10.60 -11.78
C LEU A 136 -13.56 -9.14 -11.87
N PHE A 137 -12.89 -8.24 -11.16
CA PHE A 137 -13.12 -6.81 -11.23
C PHE A 137 -12.37 -6.10 -12.38
N GLY A 138 -11.60 -6.85 -13.20
CA GLY A 138 -10.90 -6.34 -14.38
C GLY A 138 -9.70 -5.42 -14.08
N PHE A 139 -9.04 -5.57 -12.92
CA PHE A 139 -7.81 -4.85 -12.63
C PHE A 139 -6.60 -5.48 -13.33
N LYS A 140 -5.64 -4.65 -13.70
CA LYS A 140 -4.27 -5.09 -13.90
C LYS A 140 -3.65 -5.43 -12.55
N THR A 141 -2.91 -6.54 -12.52
CA THR A 141 -2.25 -7.03 -11.31
C THR A 141 -0.75 -6.83 -11.38
N HIS A 142 -0.20 -6.18 -10.37
CA HIS A 142 1.23 -5.94 -10.25
C HIS A 142 1.71 -6.51 -8.92
N ILE A 143 2.76 -7.34 -8.95
CA ILE A 143 3.21 -8.06 -7.77
C ILE A 143 4.59 -7.55 -7.35
N HIS A 144 4.75 -7.33 -6.06
CA HIS A 144 6.06 -7.19 -5.43
C HIS A 144 6.47 -8.54 -4.87
N ALA A 145 7.53 -9.10 -5.43
CA ALA A 145 8.19 -10.32 -4.96
C ALA A 145 9.62 -10.00 -4.50
N MET A 146 10.12 -10.77 -3.56
CA MET A 146 11.47 -10.58 -3.03
C MET A 146 12.26 -11.88 -3.11
N VAL A 147 13.54 -11.75 -3.38
CA VAL A 147 14.52 -12.83 -3.29
C VAL A 147 15.46 -12.59 -2.12
N ASN A 148 16.15 -13.64 -1.70
CA ASN A 148 17.10 -13.57 -0.58
C ASN A 148 16.45 -13.18 0.76
N LEU A 149 15.19 -13.55 0.96
CA LEU A 149 14.51 -13.43 2.25
C LEU A 149 15.10 -14.39 3.27
N LEU A 150 14.89 -14.14 4.54
CA LEU A 150 15.31 -15.06 5.60
C LEU A 150 14.71 -16.45 5.34
N GLY A 151 15.58 -17.47 5.30
CA GLY A 151 15.20 -18.86 5.01
C GLY A 151 15.10 -19.22 3.52
N ALA A 152 15.27 -18.26 2.60
CA ALA A 152 15.31 -18.53 1.18
C ALA A 152 16.67 -19.07 0.73
N THR A 153 16.66 -19.84 -0.37
CA THR A 153 17.83 -20.23 -1.14
C THR A 153 17.62 -19.85 -2.60
N PRO A 154 18.68 -19.76 -3.43
CA PRO A 154 18.51 -19.46 -4.85
C PRO A 154 17.55 -20.42 -5.58
N GLU A 155 17.53 -21.69 -5.19
CA GLU A 155 16.65 -22.70 -5.75
C GLU A 155 15.19 -22.47 -5.36
N LEU A 156 14.92 -22.12 -4.09
CA LEU A 156 13.58 -21.77 -3.61
C LEU A 156 13.08 -20.48 -4.25
N ASP A 157 13.92 -19.44 -4.36
CA ASP A 157 13.59 -18.19 -5.03
C ASP A 157 13.24 -18.43 -6.50
N LYS A 158 14.00 -19.26 -7.21
CA LYS A 158 13.72 -19.65 -8.58
C LYS A 158 12.40 -20.41 -8.71
N GLN A 159 12.14 -21.37 -7.83
CA GLN A 159 10.88 -22.13 -7.81
C GLN A 159 9.69 -21.20 -7.55
N ASP A 160 9.81 -20.30 -6.61
CA ASP A 160 8.79 -19.34 -6.25
C ASP A 160 8.44 -18.42 -7.42
N TYR A 161 9.45 -17.89 -8.10
CA TYR A 161 9.25 -17.09 -9.31
C TYR A 161 8.58 -17.88 -10.45
N LEU A 162 9.02 -19.12 -10.67
CA LEU A 162 8.42 -19.97 -11.71
C LEU A 162 6.94 -20.30 -11.41
N ARG A 163 6.59 -20.53 -10.15
CA ARG A 163 5.19 -20.68 -9.74
C ARG A 163 4.39 -19.42 -9.98
N LEU A 164 4.95 -18.25 -9.66
CA LEU A 164 4.29 -16.97 -9.85
C LEU A 164 3.92 -16.72 -11.32
N VAL A 165 4.78 -17.12 -12.27
CA VAL A 165 4.56 -16.89 -13.71
C VAL A 165 3.82 -18.01 -14.43
N ASN A 166 3.85 -19.24 -13.92
CA ASN A 166 3.31 -20.41 -14.63
C ASN A 166 2.01 -20.96 -14.00
N ASP A 167 1.84 -20.83 -12.67
CA ASP A 167 0.68 -21.42 -12.02
C ASP A 167 -0.56 -20.54 -12.25
N LYS A 168 -1.61 -21.13 -12.84
CA LYS A 168 -2.86 -20.45 -13.22
C LYS A 168 -3.49 -19.54 -12.14
N PRO A 169 -3.45 -19.88 -10.82
CA PRO A 169 -4.00 -19.01 -9.80
C PRO A 169 -3.30 -17.65 -9.66
N PHE A 170 -2.05 -17.55 -10.13
CA PHE A 170 -1.23 -16.33 -9.95
C PHE A 170 -1.11 -15.55 -11.26
N GLN A 171 -0.11 -15.75 -12.09
CA GLN A 171 0.12 -15.12 -13.39
C GLN A 171 -0.19 -13.61 -13.41
N PRO A 172 0.59 -12.78 -12.70
CA PRO A 172 0.38 -11.34 -12.69
C PRO A 172 0.69 -10.70 -14.05
N ASP A 173 0.12 -9.52 -14.32
CA ASP A 173 0.45 -8.72 -15.50
C ASP A 173 1.86 -8.12 -15.40
N GLU A 174 2.31 -7.78 -14.19
CA GLU A 174 3.63 -7.19 -13.94
C GLU A 174 4.24 -7.73 -12.63
N ILE A 175 5.56 -7.86 -12.60
CA ILE A 175 6.31 -8.28 -11.42
C ILE A 175 7.44 -7.28 -11.16
N LYS A 176 7.54 -6.79 -9.92
CA LYS A 176 8.74 -6.16 -9.37
C LYS A 176 9.45 -7.17 -8.48
N LEU A 177 10.68 -7.50 -8.83
CA LEU A 177 11.51 -8.41 -8.07
C LEU A 177 12.61 -7.60 -7.35
N TYR A 178 12.62 -7.68 -6.03
CA TYR A 178 13.59 -6.98 -5.17
C TYR A 178 14.47 -7.97 -4.40
N PRO A 179 15.79 -7.71 -4.31
CA PRO A 179 16.62 -8.43 -3.35
C PRO A 179 16.38 -7.90 -1.93
N CYS A 180 16.33 -8.81 -0.96
CA CYS A 180 16.43 -8.46 0.45
C CYS A 180 17.89 -8.25 0.79
N VAL A 181 18.24 -7.09 1.33
CA VAL A 181 19.58 -6.77 1.81
C VAL A 181 19.49 -6.29 3.26
N LEU A 182 20.46 -6.73 4.07
CA LEU A 182 20.63 -6.16 5.40
C LEU A 182 21.37 -4.83 5.27
N VAL A 183 20.89 -3.84 5.97
CA VAL A 183 21.53 -2.53 6.06
C VAL A 183 22.02 -2.40 7.49
N ASP A 184 23.34 -2.20 7.65
CA ASP A 184 23.99 -1.98 8.94
C ASP A 184 23.59 -0.63 9.57
#